data_698a339f60c0a3fa211fbe5b0e1e1733
#
_entry.id   698a339f60c0a3fa211fbe5b0e1e1733
#
_cell.length_a   1.000
_cell.length_b   1.000
_cell.length_c   1.000
_cell.angle_alpha   90.00
_cell.angle_beta   90.00
_cell.angle_gamma   90.00
#
_symmetry.space_group_name_H-M   'P 1'
#
loop_
_entity.id
_entity.type
_entity.pdbx_description
1 polymer ?
#
loop_
_entity_poly.entity_id
_entity_poly.type
_entity_poly.pdbx_seq_one_letter_code
_entity_poly.pdbx_strand_id
1 'polypeptide(L)'
;MTDDPADLTNGDLARIFHEIGDMLELKGELVFKTVAYHRAADAIGRSPVDLVSAYRSGSPPSIPGIGKAISDKIRELATTGRMAYYDRLRAEIPPSLVELLRIPGLGPKTVRQLNTDLGIETVEDLRRAAESGRIRDLRGMSGRTEALVLEGIAKLDERFDRMRLDDAEEILTALTDLLSGTPGAHNTAQISGNFEVLRGGKRLGHSG
;
A
#
# COMPACT_ATOMS: atom_id res chain seq x y z
N MET A 1 -5.91 6.67 -13.42
CA MET A 1 -6.86 5.87 -12.62
C MET A 1 -8.15 6.65 -12.56
N THR A 2 -9.15 6.21 -13.28
CA THR A 2 -10.48 6.84 -13.35
C THR A 2 -11.19 6.55 -12.04
N ASP A 3 -11.30 7.57 -11.18
CA ASP A 3 -12.14 7.53 -9.97
C ASP A 3 -13.62 7.59 -10.38
N ASP A 4 -14.11 6.56 -11.07
CA ASP A 4 -15.55 6.39 -11.22
C ASP A 4 -16.08 5.88 -9.88
N PRO A 5 -16.96 6.63 -9.20
CA PRO A 5 -17.56 6.18 -7.96
C PRO A 5 -18.26 4.82 -8.10
N ALA A 6 -18.59 4.39 -9.32
CA ALA A 6 -19.25 3.10 -9.60
C ALA A 6 -18.40 1.89 -9.19
N ASP A 7 -17.07 1.97 -9.21
CA ASP A 7 -16.15 0.84 -9.03
C ASP A 7 -15.57 0.69 -7.61
N LEU A 8 -15.98 1.54 -6.66
CA LEU A 8 -15.51 1.45 -5.27
C LEU A 8 -15.97 0.15 -4.60
N THR A 9 -15.02 -0.51 -3.93
CA THR A 9 -15.24 -1.75 -3.15
C THR A 9 -15.05 -1.52 -1.66
N ASN A 10 -15.46 -2.47 -0.82
CA ASN A 10 -15.12 -2.49 0.60
C ASN A 10 -13.59 -2.47 0.82
N GLY A 11 -12.82 -3.12 -0.08
CA GLY A 11 -11.37 -3.12 -0.04
C GLY A 11 -10.79 -1.70 -0.21
N ASP A 12 -11.33 -0.92 -1.15
CA ASP A 12 -10.90 0.46 -1.37
C ASP A 12 -11.26 1.36 -0.20
N LEU A 13 -12.47 1.22 0.34
CA LEU A 13 -12.86 1.92 1.56
C LEU A 13 -11.89 1.59 2.71
N ALA A 14 -11.62 0.30 2.96
CA ALA A 14 -10.71 -0.13 4.01
C ALA A 14 -9.31 0.44 3.82
N ARG A 15 -8.77 0.39 2.60
CA ARG A 15 -7.47 0.96 2.27
C ARG A 15 -7.40 2.46 2.58
N ILE A 16 -8.39 3.24 2.15
CA ILE A 16 -8.44 4.69 2.42
C ILE A 16 -8.51 4.96 3.92
N PHE A 17 -9.28 4.20 4.69
CA PHE A 17 -9.37 4.39 6.13
C PHE A 17 -8.09 3.97 6.87
N HIS A 18 -7.36 2.95 6.39
CA HIS A 18 -6.01 2.63 6.88
C HIS A 18 -5.04 3.78 6.60
N GLU A 19 -5.01 4.30 5.37
CA GLU A 19 -4.15 5.45 5.01
C GLU A 19 -4.44 6.68 5.88
N ILE A 20 -5.72 6.96 6.19
CA ILE A 20 -6.07 8.03 7.13
C ILE A 20 -5.46 7.77 8.52
N GLY A 21 -5.56 6.54 9.02
CA GLY A 21 -4.95 6.15 10.29
C GLY A 21 -3.44 6.40 10.30
N ASP A 22 -2.74 5.96 9.26
CA ASP A 22 -1.29 6.12 9.08
C ASP A 22 -0.90 7.60 9.00
N MET A 23 -1.62 8.41 8.22
CA MET A 23 -1.37 9.85 8.13
C MET A 23 -1.60 10.57 9.46
N LEU A 24 -2.62 10.18 10.23
CA LEU A 24 -2.86 10.73 11.57
C LEU A 24 -1.74 10.36 12.54
N GLU A 25 -1.20 9.16 12.43
CA GLU A 25 -0.06 8.72 13.23
C GLU A 25 1.20 9.53 12.90
N LEU A 26 1.50 9.70 11.61
CA LEU A 26 2.59 10.59 11.14
C LEU A 26 2.42 12.02 11.65
N LYS A 27 1.20 12.53 11.66
CA LYS A 27 0.87 13.87 12.16
C LYS A 27 1.04 13.99 13.69
N GLY A 28 1.09 12.86 14.40
CA GLY A 28 1.17 12.82 15.85
C GLY A 28 -0.16 13.14 16.53
N GLU A 29 -1.24 12.84 15.86
CA GLU A 29 -2.59 12.93 16.41
C GLU A 29 -2.77 11.97 17.60
N LEU A 30 -3.82 12.18 18.37
CA LEU A 30 -4.10 11.37 19.56
C LEU A 30 -4.30 9.89 19.18
N VAL A 31 -3.63 9.00 19.90
CA VAL A 31 -3.59 7.55 19.63
C VAL A 31 -4.99 6.94 19.47
N PHE A 32 -5.97 7.37 20.28
CA PHE A 32 -7.33 6.84 20.18
C PHE A 32 -7.99 7.18 18.83
N LYS A 33 -7.64 8.32 18.22
CA LYS A 33 -8.16 8.74 16.91
C LYS A 33 -7.58 7.86 15.81
N THR A 34 -6.26 7.66 15.82
CA THR A 34 -5.54 6.77 14.90
C THR A 34 -6.10 5.35 14.97
N VAL A 35 -6.20 4.78 16.18
CA VAL A 35 -6.74 3.44 16.41
C VAL A 35 -8.20 3.33 15.94
N ALA A 36 -9.02 4.38 16.09
CA ALA A 36 -10.41 4.34 15.62
C ALA A 36 -10.50 4.19 14.10
N TYR A 37 -9.61 4.85 13.34
CA TYR A 37 -9.58 4.71 11.87
C TYR A 37 -9.08 3.34 11.43
N HIS A 38 -8.02 2.78 12.04
CA HIS A 38 -7.56 1.43 11.73
C HIS A 38 -8.62 0.36 12.06
N ARG A 39 -9.28 0.47 13.22
CA ARG A 39 -10.40 -0.44 13.56
C ARG A 39 -11.57 -0.34 12.59
N ALA A 40 -11.88 0.88 12.13
CA ALA A 40 -12.91 1.08 11.14
C ALA A 40 -12.51 0.44 9.80
N ALA A 41 -11.28 0.61 9.34
CA ALA A 41 -10.76 -0.02 8.14
C ALA A 41 -10.86 -1.55 8.22
N ASP A 42 -10.44 -2.13 9.34
CA ASP A 42 -10.56 -3.57 9.58
C ASP A 42 -12.02 -4.07 9.56
N ALA A 43 -12.93 -3.30 10.16
CA ALA A 43 -14.35 -3.65 10.19
C ALA A 43 -14.98 -3.56 8.80
N ILE A 44 -14.61 -2.55 8.01
CA ILE A 44 -15.04 -2.38 6.62
C ILE A 44 -14.53 -3.54 5.77
N GLY A 45 -13.23 -3.86 5.82
CA GLY A 45 -12.61 -4.92 5.02
C GLY A 45 -13.16 -6.32 5.32
N ARG A 46 -13.61 -6.56 6.56
CA ARG A 46 -14.23 -7.83 6.98
C ARG A 46 -15.74 -7.89 6.81
N SER A 47 -16.37 -6.82 6.34
CA SER A 47 -17.81 -6.78 6.18
C SER A 47 -18.27 -7.75 5.07
N PRO A 48 -19.23 -8.65 5.34
CA PRO A 48 -19.81 -9.49 4.31
C PRO A 48 -20.82 -8.76 3.42
N VAL A 49 -21.19 -7.53 3.80
CA VAL A 49 -22.13 -6.68 3.08
C VAL A 49 -21.35 -5.73 2.19
N ASP A 50 -21.81 -5.52 0.96
CA ASP A 50 -21.32 -4.43 0.12
C ASP A 50 -21.75 -3.09 0.73
N LEU A 51 -20.79 -2.48 1.45
CA LEU A 51 -21.04 -1.23 2.17
C LEU A 51 -21.24 -0.05 1.21
N VAL A 52 -20.56 -0.07 0.06
CA VAL A 52 -20.69 1.02 -0.93
C VAL A 52 -22.15 1.09 -1.41
N SER A 53 -22.72 -0.03 -1.83
CA SER A 53 -24.11 -0.12 -2.25
C SER A 53 -25.08 0.19 -1.10
N ALA A 54 -24.81 -0.31 0.11
CA ALA A 54 -25.65 -0.06 1.28
C ALA A 54 -25.70 1.43 1.68
N TYR A 55 -24.58 2.12 1.63
CA TYR A 55 -24.54 3.57 1.91
C TYR A 55 -25.19 4.39 0.79
N ARG A 56 -25.04 4.00 -0.47
CA ARG A 56 -25.69 4.64 -1.62
C ARG A 56 -27.21 4.51 -1.56
N SER A 57 -27.72 3.34 -1.19
CA SER A 57 -29.16 3.10 -1.05
C SER A 57 -29.80 3.74 0.19
N GLY A 58 -28.98 4.34 1.07
CA GLY A 58 -29.45 5.00 2.29
C GLY A 58 -29.77 4.04 3.45
N SER A 59 -29.43 2.74 3.32
CA SER A 59 -29.68 1.70 4.32
C SER A 59 -28.39 1.05 4.83
N PRO A 60 -27.44 1.82 5.39
CA PRO A 60 -26.19 1.27 5.86
C PRO A 60 -26.43 0.36 7.09
N PRO A 61 -25.69 -0.78 7.16
CA PRO A 61 -25.76 -1.64 8.34
C PRO A 61 -25.09 -0.95 9.54
N SER A 62 -25.50 -1.35 10.74
CA SER A 62 -24.77 -0.99 11.96
C SER A 62 -23.51 -1.84 12.05
N ILE A 63 -22.34 -1.19 12.04
CA ILE A 63 -21.03 -1.85 12.13
C ILE A 63 -20.44 -1.57 13.51
N PRO A 64 -20.16 -2.60 14.33
CA PRO A 64 -19.53 -2.41 15.63
C PRO A 64 -18.20 -1.65 15.50
N GLY A 65 -18.03 -0.62 16.31
CA GLY A 65 -16.81 0.20 16.29
C GLY A 65 -16.80 1.35 15.27
N ILE A 66 -17.81 1.45 14.41
CA ILE A 66 -17.99 2.58 13.49
C ILE A 66 -19.01 3.56 14.06
N GLY A 67 -18.51 4.67 14.62
CA GLY A 67 -19.34 5.78 15.11
C GLY A 67 -19.84 6.68 13.97
N LYS A 68 -20.77 7.60 14.32
CA LYS A 68 -21.39 8.52 13.37
C LYS A 68 -20.38 9.26 12.49
N ALA A 69 -19.30 9.81 13.07
CA ALA A 69 -18.31 10.59 12.32
C ALA A 69 -17.58 9.78 11.24
N ILE A 70 -17.33 8.50 11.49
CA ILE A 70 -16.74 7.58 10.50
C ILE A 70 -17.80 7.17 9.47
N SER A 71 -19.00 6.84 9.91
CA SER A 71 -20.13 6.50 9.04
C SER A 71 -20.46 7.62 8.04
N ASP A 72 -20.43 8.87 8.48
CA ASP A 72 -20.66 10.03 7.59
C ASP A 72 -19.56 10.14 6.51
N LYS A 73 -18.29 9.82 6.84
CA LYS A 73 -17.19 9.77 5.87
C LYS A 73 -17.30 8.62 4.88
N ILE A 74 -17.73 7.44 5.34
CA ILE A 74 -18.01 6.31 4.43
C ILE A 74 -19.11 6.71 3.46
N ARG A 75 -20.16 7.37 3.94
CA ARG A 75 -21.27 7.86 3.11
C ARG A 75 -20.75 8.85 2.06
N GLU A 76 -19.99 9.85 2.48
CA GLU A 76 -19.41 10.84 1.56
C GLU A 76 -18.63 10.14 0.45
N LEU A 77 -17.69 9.25 0.81
CA LEU A 77 -16.85 8.53 -0.15
C LEU A 77 -17.69 7.61 -1.06
N ALA A 78 -18.63 6.83 -0.50
CA ALA A 78 -19.45 5.91 -1.27
C ALA A 78 -20.37 6.62 -2.27
N THR A 79 -20.91 7.81 -1.92
CA THR A 79 -21.86 8.54 -2.78
C THR A 79 -21.21 9.47 -3.78
N THR A 80 -20.05 10.04 -3.45
CA THR A 80 -19.39 11.08 -4.27
C THR A 80 -18.10 10.61 -4.93
N GLY A 81 -17.56 9.43 -4.53
CA GLY A 81 -16.24 8.97 -4.94
C GLY A 81 -15.07 9.74 -4.29
N ARG A 82 -15.36 10.73 -3.45
CA ARG A 82 -14.36 11.58 -2.81
C ARG A 82 -14.65 11.76 -1.32
N MET A 83 -13.60 12.10 -0.56
CA MET A 83 -13.72 12.41 0.86
C MET A 83 -12.86 13.64 1.16
N ALA A 84 -13.50 14.78 1.44
CA ALA A 84 -12.82 16.07 1.68
C ALA A 84 -11.80 15.98 2.85
N TYR A 85 -12.07 15.14 3.83
CA TYR A 85 -11.15 14.92 4.94
C TYR A 85 -9.87 14.20 4.51
N TYR A 86 -9.98 13.19 3.65
CA TYR A 86 -8.85 12.44 3.10
C TYR A 86 -8.02 13.32 2.15
N ASP A 87 -8.69 14.08 1.27
CA ASP A 87 -8.02 15.01 0.35
C ASP A 87 -7.16 16.03 1.11
N ARG A 88 -7.67 16.57 2.23
CA ARG A 88 -6.90 17.50 3.09
C ARG A 88 -5.70 16.81 3.74
N LEU A 89 -5.86 15.60 4.26
CA LEU A 89 -4.73 14.88 4.86
C LEU A 89 -3.64 14.57 3.83
N ARG A 90 -4.02 14.19 2.62
CA ARG A 90 -3.05 13.95 1.53
C ARG A 90 -2.32 15.21 1.06
N ALA A 91 -2.97 16.36 1.17
CA ALA A 91 -2.32 17.64 0.88
C ALA A 91 -1.32 18.05 1.99
N GLU A 92 -1.58 17.64 3.24
CA GLU A 92 -0.70 17.91 4.37
C GLU A 92 0.44 16.86 4.48
N ILE A 93 0.15 15.60 4.16
CA ILE A 93 1.08 14.47 4.29
C ILE A 93 1.08 13.66 3.00
N PRO A 94 2.15 13.75 2.20
CA PRO A 94 2.28 12.98 0.96
C PRO A 94 2.17 11.47 1.21
N PRO A 95 1.46 10.73 0.35
CA PRO A 95 1.35 9.27 0.46
C PRO A 95 2.71 8.56 0.45
N SER A 96 3.71 9.11 -0.25
CA SER A 96 5.08 8.59 -0.26
C SER A 96 5.69 8.55 1.14
N LEU A 97 5.35 9.52 2.00
CA LEU A 97 5.83 9.55 3.38
C LEU A 97 5.16 8.46 4.24
N VAL A 98 3.90 8.11 3.92
CA VAL A 98 3.18 7.00 4.58
C VAL A 98 3.82 5.65 4.25
N GLU A 99 4.36 5.49 3.04
CA GLU A 99 5.04 4.26 2.63
C GLU A 99 6.25 3.95 3.52
N LEU A 100 6.93 4.97 4.04
CA LEU A 100 8.06 4.79 4.95
C LEU A 100 7.68 4.05 6.24
N LEU A 101 6.42 4.14 6.69
CA LEU A 101 5.92 3.40 7.86
C LEU A 101 5.84 1.89 7.63
N ARG A 102 5.83 1.44 6.38
CA ARG A 102 5.82 0.02 6.02
C ARG A 102 7.19 -0.63 6.16
N ILE A 103 8.24 0.18 6.33
CA ILE A 103 9.61 -0.29 6.50
C ILE A 103 9.78 -0.74 7.96
N PRO A 104 10.15 -2.02 8.21
CA PRO A 104 10.36 -2.52 9.55
C PRO A 104 11.37 -1.68 10.34
N GLY A 105 11.00 -1.29 11.55
CA GLY A 105 11.84 -0.47 12.42
C GLY A 105 11.67 1.05 12.26
N LEU A 106 10.89 1.52 11.27
CA LEU A 106 10.53 2.93 11.14
C LEU A 106 9.15 3.21 11.75
N GLY A 107 9.15 3.84 12.90
CA GLY A 107 7.93 4.37 13.50
C GLY A 107 7.66 5.82 13.06
N PRO A 108 6.44 6.35 13.33
CA PRO A 108 6.03 7.69 12.90
C PRO A 108 6.94 8.80 13.40
N LYS A 109 7.48 8.68 14.61
CA LYS A 109 8.43 9.65 15.18
C LYS A 109 9.72 9.68 14.37
N THR A 110 10.24 8.51 13.98
CA THR A 110 11.45 8.38 13.18
C THR A 110 11.23 8.93 11.78
N VAL A 111 10.10 8.58 11.14
CA VAL A 111 9.75 9.08 9.80
C VAL A 111 9.61 10.61 9.81
N ARG A 112 8.95 11.18 10.81
CA ARG A 112 8.88 12.65 10.97
C ARG A 112 10.25 13.27 11.09
N GLN A 113 11.13 12.70 11.90
CA GLN A 113 12.49 13.21 12.10
C GLN A 113 13.29 13.15 10.79
N LEU A 114 13.25 12.03 10.07
CA LEU A 114 13.90 11.86 8.77
C LEU A 114 13.41 12.90 7.75
N ASN A 115 12.11 13.13 7.71
CA ASN A 115 11.53 14.15 6.83
C ASN A 115 11.96 15.58 7.25
N THR A 116 11.87 15.91 8.54
CA THR A 116 12.19 17.26 9.02
C THR A 116 13.68 17.60 8.91
N ASP A 117 14.56 16.65 9.29
CA ASP A 117 16.01 16.91 9.43
C ASP A 117 16.75 16.67 8.11
N LEU A 118 16.30 15.75 7.27
CA LEU A 118 16.95 15.34 6.01
C LEU A 118 16.16 15.60 4.74
N GLY A 119 14.89 16.03 4.85
CA GLY A 119 13.99 16.22 3.70
C GLY A 119 13.60 14.91 2.99
N ILE A 120 13.61 13.79 3.71
CA ILE A 120 13.27 12.49 3.15
C ILE A 120 11.75 12.38 2.98
N GLU A 121 11.30 12.15 1.74
CA GLU A 121 9.88 12.02 1.40
C GLU A 121 9.54 10.68 0.75
N THR A 122 10.54 9.97 0.22
CA THR A 122 10.37 8.70 -0.50
C THR A 122 11.29 7.62 0.03
N VAL A 123 10.99 6.36 -0.31
CA VAL A 123 11.85 5.20 0.00
C VAL A 123 13.23 5.37 -0.65
N GLU A 124 13.28 5.95 -1.85
CA GLU A 124 14.54 6.18 -2.56
C GLU A 124 15.41 7.26 -1.92
N ASP A 125 14.79 8.34 -1.40
CA ASP A 125 15.52 9.34 -0.61
C ASP A 125 16.11 8.72 0.66
N LEU A 126 15.31 7.87 1.32
CA LEU A 126 15.73 7.15 2.51
C LEU A 126 16.90 6.21 2.22
N ARG A 127 16.85 5.48 1.10
CA ARG A 127 17.93 4.59 0.65
C ARG A 127 19.22 5.39 0.46
N ARG A 128 19.18 6.46 -0.31
CA ARG A 128 20.34 7.34 -0.55
C ARG A 128 20.91 7.93 0.72
N ALA A 129 20.06 8.34 1.66
CA ALA A 129 20.48 8.86 2.96
C ALA A 129 21.16 7.79 3.82
N ALA A 130 20.65 6.56 3.81
CA ALA A 130 21.21 5.43 4.54
C ALA A 130 22.57 5.00 3.94
N GLU A 131 22.67 4.86 2.62
CA GLU A 131 23.90 4.49 1.92
C GLU A 131 25.03 5.53 2.10
N SER A 132 24.65 6.80 2.18
CA SER A 132 25.60 7.90 2.42
C SER A 132 25.95 8.14 3.90
N GLY A 133 25.39 7.35 4.83
CA GLY A 133 25.68 7.46 6.25
C GLY A 133 24.99 8.63 6.98
N ARG A 134 24.12 9.38 6.31
CA ARG A 134 23.47 10.58 6.87
C ARG A 134 22.49 10.29 8.00
N ILE A 135 21.94 9.08 8.05
CA ILE A 135 20.95 8.69 9.08
C ILE A 135 21.63 8.56 10.44
N ARG A 136 22.83 7.98 10.50
CA ARG A 136 23.59 7.78 11.75
C ARG A 136 23.96 9.08 12.46
N ASP A 137 24.04 10.18 11.70
CA ASP A 137 24.40 11.51 12.21
C ASP A 137 23.21 12.21 12.91
N LEU A 138 22.01 11.69 12.75
CA LEU A 138 20.82 12.24 13.39
C LEU A 138 20.78 11.90 14.88
N ARG A 139 20.25 12.84 15.67
CA ARG A 139 20.11 12.67 17.11
C ARG A 139 19.26 11.43 17.44
N GLY A 140 19.81 10.52 18.23
CA GLY A 140 19.14 9.30 18.66
C GLY A 140 19.14 8.19 17.62
N MET A 141 19.84 8.35 16.50
CA MET A 141 20.09 7.33 15.52
C MET A 141 21.54 6.86 15.56
N SER A 142 21.80 5.70 14.99
CA SER A 142 23.13 5.08 15.00
C SER A 142 23.35 4.31 13.69
N GLY A 143 24.59 3.85 13.46
CA GLY A 143 24.87 2.96 12.34
C GLY A 143 24.05 1.67 12.37
N ARG A 144 23.63 1.20 13.55
CA ARG A 144 22.69 0.08 13.66
C ARG A 144 21.31 0.43 13.13
N THR A 145 20.80 1.62 13.43
CA THR A 145 19.51 2.11 12.91
C THR A 145 19.56 2.19 11.39
N GLU A 146 20.66 2.73 10.86
CA GLU A 146 20.88 2.83 9.42
C GLU A 146 20.93 1.47 8.74
N ALA A 147 21.61 0.49 9.32
CA ALA A 147 21.64 -0.89 8.81
C ALA A 147 20.24 -1.54 8.82
N LEU A 148 19.46 -1.33 9.88
CA LEU A 148 18.07 -1.81 9.98
C LEU A 148 17.17 -1.16 8.92
N VAL A 149 17.38 0.11 8.62
CA VAL A 149 16.65 0.81 7.55
C VAL A 149 16.95 0.18 6.18
N LEU A 150 18.22 -0.05 5.85
CA LEU A 150 18.61 -0.70 4.60
C LEU A 150 18.05 -2.12 4.48
N GLU A 151 18.11 -2.90 5.56
CA GLU A 151 17.50 -4.23 5.61
C GLU A 151 15.98 -4.17 5.41
N GLY A 152 15.32 -3.19 6.04
CA GLY A 152 13.88 -2.97 5.90
C GLY A 152 13.46 -2.60 4.49
N ILE A 153 14.24 -1.74 3.82
CA ILE A 153 14.04 -1.37 2.42
C ILE A 153 14.20 -2.61 1.52
N ALA A 154 15.25 -3.42 1.71
CA ALA A 154 15.45 -4.64 0.93
C ALA A 154 14.26 -5.61 1.07
N LYS A 155 13.73 -5.78 2.28
CA LYS A 155 12.53 -6.61 2.52
C LYS A 155 11.27 -6.05 1.85
N LEU A 156 11.16 -4.73 1.78
CA LEU A 156 10.05 -4.07 1.08
C LEU A 156 10.13 -4.34 -0.42
N ASP A 157 11.32 -4.18 -1.02
CA ASP A 157 11.58 -4.46 -2.44
C ASP A 157 11.25 -5.92 -2.79
N GLU A 158 11.71 -6.89 -1.98
CA GLU A 158 11.41 -8.32 -2.18
C GLU A 158 9.91 -8.64 -2.13
N ARG A 159 9.14 -7.89 -1.33
CA ARG A 159 7.67 -8.03 -1.28
C ARG A 159 7.01 -7.49 -2.54
N PHE A 160 7.47 -6.33 -3.04
CA PHE A 160 6.96 -5.76 -4.29
C PHE A 160 7.31 -6.63 -5.49
N ASP A 161 8.51 -7.18 -5.53
CA ASP A 161 8.91 -8.08 -6.62
C ASP A 161 8.08 -9.37 -6.63
N ARG A 162 7.76 -9.93 -5.47
CA ARG A 162 6.86 -11.09 -5.37
C ARG A 162 5.44 -10.76 -5.83
N MET A 163 4.86 -9.64 -5.35
CA MET A 163 3.53 -9.21 -5.81
C MET A 163 3.48 -8.99 -7.32
N ARG A 164 4.52 -8.38 -7.91
CA ARG A 164 4.60 -8.17 -9.36
C ARG A 164 4.68 -9.47 -10.13
N LEU A 165 5.35 -10.48 -9.59
CA LEU A 165 5.43 -11.81 -10.19
C LEU A 165 4.10 -12.55 -10.11
N ASP A 166 3.42 -12.50 -8.97
CA ASP A 166 2.11 -13.10 -8.77
C ASP A 166 1.06 -12.45 -9.69
N ASP A 167 1.01 -11.12 -9.77
CA ASP A 167 0.14 -10.37 -10.69
C ASP A 167 0.45 -10.71 -12.16
N ALA A 168 1.74 -10.85 -12.53
CA ALA A 168 2.14 -11.20 -13.87
C ALA A 168 1.77 -12.66 -14.23
N GLU A 169 1.85 -13.59 -13.29
CA GLU A 169 1.41 -14.98 -13.47
C GLU A 169 -0.12 -15.06 -13.66
N GLU A 170 -0.91 -14.29 -12.92
CA GLU A 170 -2.37 -14.21 -13.11
C GLU A 170 -2.73 -13.65 -14.49
N ILE A 171 -2.11 -12.54 -14.89
CA ILE A 171 -2.34 -11.92 -16.22
C ILE A 171 -1.93 -12.88 -17.33
N LEU A 172 -0.79 -13.56 -17.20
CA LEU A 172 -0.32 -14.52 -18.18
C LEU A 172 -1.26 -15.73 -18.32
N THR A 173 -1.76 -16.22 -17.20
CA THR A 173 -2.74 -17.32 -17.16
C THR A 173 -4.03 -16.90 -17.86
N ALA A 174 -4.58 -15.73 -17.53
CA ALA A 174 -5.78 -15.20 -18.15
C ALA A 174 -5.62 -14.98 -19.66
N LEU A 175 -4.45 -14.48 -20.11
CA LEU A 175 -4.13 -14.32 -21.54
C LEU A 175 -4.00 -15.67 -22.24
N THR A 176 -3.38 -16.66 -21.60
CA THR A 176 -3.21 -18.01 -22.16
C THR A 176 -4.57 -18.69 -22.33
N ASP A 177 -5.45 -18.57 -21.35
CA ASP A 177 -6.82 -19.11 -21.41
C ASP A 177 -7.63 -18.43 -22.52
N LEU A 178 -7.54 -17.10 -22.64
CA LEU A 178 -8.20 -16.33 -23.68
C LEU A 178 -7.74 -16.74 -25.10
N LEU A 179 -6.42 -16.91 -25.28
CA LEU A 179 -5.84 -17.30 -26.57
C LEU A 179 -6.13 -18.76 -26.92
N SER A 180 -6.17 -19.65 -25.92
CA SER A 180 -6.49 -21.08 -26.12
C SER A 180 -7.95 -21.30 -26.53
N GLY A 181 -8.85 -20.40 -26.15
CA GLY A 181 -10.26 -20.39 -26.53
C GLY A 181 -10.54 -19.83 -27.95
N THR A 182 -9.53 -19.25 -28.62
CA THR A 182 -9.71 -18.60 -29.92
C THR A 182 -9.37 -19.60 -31.04
N PRO A 183 -10.30 -19.95 -31.98
CA PRO A 183 -10.00 -20.81 -33.08
C PRO A 183 -8.93 -20.19 -34.00
N GLY A 184 -7.73 -20.80 -34.06
CA GLY A 184 -6.60 -20.35 -34.87
C GLY A 184 -5.34 -19.93 -34.15
N ALA A 185 -5.31 -19.93 -32.81
CA ALA A 185 -4.11 -19.63 -32.01
C ALA A 185 -3.14 -20.84 -32.04
N HIS A 186 -2.30 -20.92 -33.04
CA HIS A 186 -1.19 -21.87 -33.07
C HIS A 186 0.03 -21.21 -32.42
N ASN A 187 0.31 -21.50 -31.18
CA ASN A 187 1.61 -21.39 -30.50
C ASN A 187 1.58 -20.92 -29.03
N THR A 188 0.62 -21.37 -28.22
CA THR A 188 0.59 -21.15 -26.78
C THR A 188 1.77 -21.80 -26.05
N ALA A 189 2.36 -22.86 -26.57
CA ALA A 189 3.49 -23.57 -25.96
C ALA A 189 4.79 -22.74 -25.92
N GLN A 190 4.97 -21.79 -26.83
CA GLN A 190 6.20 -20.98 -26.93
C GLN A 190 6.21 -19.81 -25.93
N ILE A 191 5.04 -19.34 -25.53
CA ILE A 191 4.91 -18.27 -24.52
C ILE A 191 5.23 -18.84 -23.13
N SER A 192 4.74 -20.04 -22.82
CA SER A 192 5.03 -20.72 -21.54
C SER A 192 6.51 -21.12 -21.42
N GLY A 193 7.16 -21.56 -22.52
CA GLY A 193 8.57 -21.94 -22.54
C GLY A 193 9.54 -20.77 -22.28
N ASN A 194 9.21 -19.57 -22.77
CA ASN A 194 10.04 -18.39 -22.54
C ASN A 194 9.97 -17.88 -21.10
N PHE A 195 8.89 -18.17 -20.38
CA PHE A 195 8.74 -17.75 -18.98
C PHE A 195 9.54 -18.67 -18.02
N GLU A 196 9.66 -19.96 -18.32
CA GLU A 196 10.53 -20.87 -17.57
C GLU A 196 12.02 -20.50 -17.71
N VAL A 197 12.44 -19.98 -18.86
CA VAL A 197 13.82 -19.49 -19.07
C VAL A 197 14.12 -18.26 -18.21
N LEU A 198 13.15 -17.38 -18.00
CA LEU A 198 13.30 -16.21 -17.10
C LEU A 198 13.33 -16.62 -15.62
N ARG A 199 12.62 -17.68 -15.26
CA ARG A 199 12.65 -18.27 -13.90
C ARG A 199 13.96 -19.01 -13.61
N GLY A 200 14.62 -19.54 -14.63
CA GLY A 200 15.88 -20.31 -14.55
C GLY A 200 17.16 -19.47 -14.53
N GLY A 201 17.09 -18.16 -14.67
CA GLY A 201 18.22 -17.25 -14.86
C GLY A 201 19.14 -17.00 -13.64
N LYS A 202 19.07 -17.83 -12.59
CA LYS A 202 20.01 -17.84 -11.46
C LYS A 202 20.84 -19.13 -11.42
N ARG A 203 21.47 -19.48 -12.51
CA ARG A 203 22.61 -20.41 -12.52
C ARG A 203 23.62 -19.96 -13.57
N LEU A 204 24.46 -19.04 -13.21
CA LEU A 204 25.77 -18.95 -13.83
C LEU A 204 26.78 -19.54 -12.86
N GLY A 205 27.04 -20.80 -13.11
CA GLY A 205 28.15 -21.52 -12.57
C GLY A 205 29.47 -20.91 -13.05
N HIS A 206 30.37 -20.85 -12.14
CA HIS A 206 31.80 -20.88 -12.39
C HIS A 206 32.14 -22.15 -13.13
N SER A 207 32.90 -22.03 -14.17
CA SER A 207 33.89 -23.05 -14.57
C SER A 207 34.87 -22.49 -15.60
N GLY A 208 36.15 -22.66 -15.31
CA GLY A 208 37.29 -22.73 -16.19
C GLY A 208 38.08 -21.45 -16.37
#